data_17c5a2fd9f720988144c5d9a3b69d5ac
#
_entry.id   17c5a2fd9f720988144c5d9a3b69d5ac
#
_cell.length_a   1.000
_cell.length_b   1.000
_cell.length_c   1.000
_cell.angle_alpha   90.00
_cell.angle_beta   90.00
_cell.angle_gamma   90.00
#
_symmetry.space_group_name_H-M   'P 1'
#
loop_
_entity.id
_entity.type
_entity.pdbx_description
1 polymer ?
#
loop_
_entity_poly.entity_id
_entity_poly.type
_entity_poly.pdbx_seq_one_letter_code
_entity_poly.pdbx_strand_id
1 'polypeptide(L)'
;MEYKYIVNNNNRIIIRDELILSNQQILQAINFCNQALQKLDQETKQFDINIFEILGMRNLSGMVGEYFAKSVQRFSEGHLHSNLHQDGYPDLLLTNTRESLNYYASLYLEQNGKNIHLRSLYSARLSMEE
;
A
#
# COMPACT_ATOMS: atom_id res chain seq x y z
N MET A 1 -18.41 -14.99 8.82
CA MET A 1 -17.58 -16.10 8.26
C MET A 1 -16.12 -15.73 8.35
N GLU A 2 -15.36 -16.60 8.98
CA GLU A 2 -13.93 -16.37 9.10
C GLU A 2 -13.21 -17.03 7.93
N TYR A 3 -12.45 -16.23 7.18
CA TYR A 3 -11.65 -16.76 6.08
C TYR A 3 -10.23 -17.06 6.57
N LYS A 4 -9.73 -18.25 6.26
CA LYS A 4 -8.34 -18.59 6.50
C LYS A 4 -7.55 -18.36 5.23
N TYR A 5 -6.49 -17.59 5.35
CA TYR A 5 -5.59 -17.31 4.24
C TYR A 5 -4.36 -18.20 4.36
N ILE A 6 -4.02 -18.84 3.28
CA ILE A 6 -2.81 -19.66 3.20
C ILE A 6 -1.84 -18.94 2.27
N VAL A 7 -0.70 -18.55 2.81
CA VAL A 7 0.35 -17.92 2.03
C VAL A 7 1.34 -19.00 1.62
N ASN A 8 1.58 -19.10 0.31
CA ASN A 8 2.58 -20.03 -0.21
C ASN A 8 3.94 -19.68 0.38
N ASN A 9 4.72 -20.68 0.78
CA ASN A 9 6.04 -20.47 1.35
C ASN A 9 7.01 -19.74 0.43
N ASN A 10 6.72 -19.72 -0.87
CA ASN A 10 7.52 -18.99 -1.86
C ASN A 10 7.07 -17.55 -2.04
N ASN A 11 5.96 -17.14 -1.40
CA ASN A 11 5.48 -15.76 -1.47
C ASN A 11 6.36 -14.88 -0.57
N ARG A 12 7.29 -14.20 -1.20
CA ARG A 12 8.17 -13.27 -0.52
C ARG A 12 8.68 -12.24 -1.54
N ILE A 13 9.06 -11.09 -1.04
CA ILE A 13 9.63 -10.03 -1.88
C ILE A 13 11.09 -9.86 -1.50
N ILE A 14 11.97 -10.11 -2.48
CA ILE A 14 13.41 -9.96 -2.34
C ILE A 14 13.89 -8.94 -3.37
N ILE A 15 14.60 -7.92 -2.91
CA ILE A 15 15.18 -6.89 -3.78
C ILE A 15 16.65 -6.76 -3.40
N ARG A 16 17.55 -6.86 -4.38
CA ARG A 16 19.01 -6.81 -4.17
C ARG A 16 19.49 -7.83 -3.15
N ASP A 17 18.95 -9.04 -3.23
CA ASP A 17 19.24 -10.14 -2.30
C ASP A 17 18.82 -9.86 -0.87
N GLU A 18 18.06 -8.78 -0.63
CA GLU A 18 17.52 -8.45 0.67
C GLU A 18 16.05 -8.85 0.75
N LEU A 19 15.67 -9.55 1.81
CA LEU A 19 14.28 -9.93 2.05
C LEU A 19 13.51 -8.70 2.54
N ILE A 20 12.60 -8.20 1.72
CA ILE A 20 11.78 -7.03 2.04
C ILE A 20 10.52 -7.43 2.79
N LEU A 21 9.84 -8.48 2.30
CA LEU A 21 8.65 -9.05 2.94
C LEU A 21 8.73 -10.56 2.91
N SER A 22 8.57 -11.17 4.08
CA SER A 22 8.42 -12.62 4.18
C SER A 22 6.96 -13.02 3.94
N ASN A 23 6.73 -14.33 3.72
CA ASN A 23 5.37 -14.85 3.60
C ASN A 23 4.55 -14.60 4.88
N GLN A 24 5.18 -14.65 6.05
CA GLN A 24 4.51 -14.36 7.32
C GLN A 24 4.10 -12.89 7.44
N GLN A 25 4.96 -11.98 7.01
CA GLN A 25 4.65 -10.55 7.01
C GLN A 25 3.49 -10.24 6.05
N ILE A 26 3.45 -10.89 4.90
CA ILE A 26 2.35 -10.74 3.95
C ILE A 26 1.04 -11.23 4.59
N LEU A 27 1.08 -12.38 5.24
CA LEU A 27 -0.10 -12.94 5.92
C LEU A 27 -0.57 -12.03 7.06
N GLN A 28 0.36 -11.50 7.84
CA GLN A 28 0.05 -10.53 8.91
C GLN A 28 -0.62 -9.28 8.34
N ALA A 29 -0.13 -8.78 7.22
CA ALA A 29 -0.71 -7.61 6.56
C ALA A 29 -2.15 -7.89 6.08
N ILE A 30 -2.38 -9.04 5.47
CA ILE A 30 -3.70 -9.44 5.01
C ILE A 30 -4.67 -9.55 6.19
N ASN A 31 -4.27 -10.22 7.25
CA ASN A 31 -5.12 -10.41 8.44
C ASN A 31 -5.42 -9.08 9.13
N PHE A 32 -4.43 -8.22 9.26
CA PHE A 32 -4.61 -6.89 9.85
C PHE A 32 -5.57 -6.04 9.02
N CYS A 33 -5.41 -6.04 7.71
CA CYS A 33 -6.29 -5.32 6.79
C CYS A 33 -7.74 -5.80 6.93
N ASN A 34 -7.95 -7.11 6.96
CA ASN A 34 -9.29 -7.68 7.09
C ASN A 34 -9.92 -7.36 8.43
N GLN A 35 -9.16 -7.39 9.51
CA GLN A 35 -9.66 -7.02 10.84
C GLN A 35 -10.07 -5.55 10.89
N ALA A 36 -9.28 -4.67 10.29
CA ALA A 36 -9.59 -3.24 10.24
C ALA A 36 -10.87 -2.96 9.45
N LEU A 37 -11.03 -3.62 8.31
CA LEU A 37 -12.24 -3.48 7.49
C LEU A 37 -13.47 -4.03 8.20
N GLN A 38 -13.34 -5.17 8.88
CA GLN A 38 -14.43 -5.77 9.65
C GLN A 38 -14.87 -4.86 10.80
N LYS A 39 -13.91 -4.25 11.48
CA LYS A 39 -14.22 -3.32 12.57
C LYS A 39 -14.93 -2.07 12.07
N LEU A 40 -14.50 -1.54 10.94
CA LEU A 40 -15.18 -0.41 10.30
C LEU A 40 -16.64 -0.75 9.97
N ASP A 41 -16.87 -1.92 9.39
CA ASP A 41 -18.22 -2.41 9.08
C ASP A 41 -19.08 -2.51 10.34
N GLN A 42 -18.55 -3.11 11.40
CA GLN A 42 -19.28 -3.28 12.67
C GLN A 42 -19.63 -1.93 13.31
N GLU A 43 -18.69 -0.99 13.32
CA GLU A 43 -18.89 0.32 13.94
C GLU A 43 -19.91 1.17 13.19
N THR A 44 -19.84 1.15 11.86
CA THR A 44 -20.81 1.92 11.06
C THR A 44 -22.21 1.34 11.11
N LYS A 45 -22.34 0.02 11.21
CA LYS A 45 -23.65 -0.63 11.36
C LYS A 45 -24.37 -0.27 12.65
N GLN A 46 -23.65 0.13 13.69
CA GLN A 46 -24.28 0.64 14.92
C GLN A 46 -25.11 1.91 14.66
N PHE A 47 -24.81 2.62 13.58
CA PHE A 47 -25.53 3.81 13.16
C PHE A 47 -26.43 3.55 11.95
N ASP A 48 -26.79 2.30 11.70
CA ASP A 48 -27.57 1.88 10.54
C ASP A 48 -26.93 2.26 9.19
N ILE A 49 -25.59 2.33 9.17
CA ILE A 49 -24.83 2.63 7.96
C ILE A 49 -24.12 1.37 7.49
N ASN A 50 -24.40 0.95 6.25
CA ASN A 50 -23.63 -0.08 5.59
C ASN A 50 -22.61 0.60 4.67
N ILE A 51 -21.39 0.79 5.19
CA ILE A 51 -20.35 1.56 4.51
C ILE A 51 -19.98 0.94 3.16
N PHE A 52 -19.98 -0.39 3.05
CA PHE A 52 -19.61 -1.08 1.81
C PHE A 52 -20.66 -0.93 0.71
N GLU A 53 -21.92 -0.72 1.07
CA GLU A 53 -22.97 -0.46 0.08
C GLU A 53 -22.98 0.97 -0.39
N ILE A 54 -22.79 1.93 0.52
CA ILE A 54 -22.91 3.34 0.16
C ILE A 54 -21.72 3.88 -0.65
N LEU A 55 -20.54 3.25 -0.51
CA LEU A 55 -19.35 3.73 -1.22
C LEU A 55 -19.37 3.43 -2.71
N GLY A 56 -20.04 2.36 -3.14
CA GLY A 56 -19.96 1.88 -4.50
C GLY A 56 -18.59 1.22 -4.80
N MET A 57 -18.52 0.47 -5.87
CA MET A 57 -17.35 -0.38 -6.16
C MET A 57 -16.06 0.40 -6.34
N ARG A 58 -16.12 1.56 -7.00
CA ARG A 58 -14.93 2.36 -7.27
C ARG A 58 -14.29 2.88 -5.98
N ASN A 59 -15.11 3.48 -5.14
CA ASN A 59 -14.65 4.07 -3.87
C ASN A 59 -14.26 2.98 -2.87
N LEU A 60 -14.99 1.87 -2.86
CA LEU A 60 -14.69 0.73 -2.01
C LEU A 60 -13.32 0.15 -2.37
N SER A 61 -13.06 -0.06 -3.65
CA SER A 61 -11.78 -0.57 -4.15
C SER A 61 -10.62 0.34 -3.73
N GLY A 62 -10.79 1.64 -3.85
CA GLY A 62 -9.80 2.61 -3.41
C GLY A 62 -9.52 2.54 -1.91
N MET A 63 -10.59 2.47 -1.10
CA MET A 63 -10.45 2.37 0.35
C MET A 63 -9.74 1.09 0.77
N VAL A 64 -10.12 -0.05 0.20
CA VAL A 64 -9.49 -1.34 0.51
C VAL A 64 -8.01 -1.31 0.12
N GLY A 65 -7.69 -0.72 -1.02
CA GLY A 65 -6.30 -0.55 -1.46
C GLY A 65 -5.47 0.26 -0.47
N GLU A 66 -6.02 1.36 0.04
CA GLU A 66 -5.34 2.19 1.05
C GLU A 66 -5.15 1.43 2.37
N TYR A 67 -6.16 0.70 2.82
CA TYR A 67 -6.05 -0.12 4.03
C TYR A 67 -4.99 -1.19 3.88
N PHE A 68 -4.95 -1.84 2.71
CA PHE A 68 -3.95 -2.88 2.43
C PHE A 68 -2.54 -2.30 2.38
N ALA A 69 -2.35 -1.18 1.70
CA ALA A 69 -1.06 -0.51 1.61
C ALA A 69 -0.53 -0.13 3.00
N LYS A 70 -1.40 0.43 3.86
CA LYS A 70 -1.02 0.74 5.25
C LYS A 70 -0.68 -0.50 6.05
N SER A 71 -1.40 -1.59 5.82
CA SER A 71 -1.12 -2.86 6.49
C SER A 71 0.24 -3.43 6.09
N VAL A 72 0.55 -3.41 4.80
CA VAL A 72 1.84 -3.86 4.27
C VAL A 72 2.98 -3.01 4.85
N GLN A 73 2.81 -1.69 4.86
CA GLN A 73 3.80 -0.79 5.44
C GLN A 73 4.07 -1.13 6.92
N ARG A 74 3.00 -1.38 7.68
CA ARG A 74 3.09 -1.69 9.10
C ARG A 74 3.99 -2.90 9.39
N PHE A 75 3.88 -3.95 8.58
CA PHE A 75 4.62 -5.20 8.79
C PHE A 75 5.89 -5.31 7.96
N SER A 76 6.29 -4.25 7.28
CA SER A 76 7.49 -4.25 6.42
C SER A 76 8.80 -4.01 7.17
N GLU A 77 8.76 -3.80 8.47
CA GLU A 77 9.94 -3.51 9.30
C GLU A 77 10.76 -2.30 8.80
N GLY A 78 10.06 -1.28 8.32
CA GLY A 78 10.68 -0.06 7.86
C GLY A 78 11.17 -0.08 6.41
N HIS A 79 10.99 -1.19 5.71
CA HIS A 79 11.41 -1.28 4.30
C HIS A 79 10.50 -0.51 3.35
N LEU A 80 9.21 -0.40 3.66
CA LEU A 80 8.23 0.24 2.80
C LEU A 80 7.55 1.39 3.51
N HIS A 81 7.34 2.48 2.78
CA HIS A 81 6.67 3.67 3.27
C HIS A 81 5.65 4.16 2.26
N SER A 82 4.55 4.73 2.77
CA SER A 82 3.57 5.37 1.91
C SER A 82 4.16 6.59 1.22
N ASN A 83 3.75 6.82 -0.02
CA ASN A 83 4.09 8.04 -0.72
C ASN A 83 3.50 9.23 0.06
N LEU A 84 4.30 10.28 0.26
CA LEU A 84 3.86 11.46 0.99
C LEU A 84 2.80 12.26 0.22
N HIS A 85 2.79 12.15 -1.11
CA HIS A 85 1.72 12.71 -1.91
C HIS A 85 0.61 11.68 -2.03
N GLN A 86 -0.60 12.02 -1.57
CA GLN A 86 -1.72 11.08 -1.50
C GLN A 86 -2.04 10.41 -2.83
N ASP A 87 -1.99 11.17 -3.92
CA ASP A 87 -2.27 10.67 -5.27
C ASP A 87 -0.99 10.28 -6.01
N GLY A 88 0.15 10.26 -5.31
CA GLY A 88 1.42 9.95 -5.91
C GLY A 88 1.57 8.47 -6.27
N TYR A 89 2.39 8.19 -7.26
CA TYR A 89 2.73 6.84 -7.67
C TYR A 89 4.21 6.59 -7.43
N PRO A 90 4.57 5.44 -6.92
CA PRO A 90 3.72 4.34 -6.45
C PRO A 90 3.14 4.60 -5.05
N ASP A 91 2.18 3.78 -4.64
CA ASP A 91 1.57 3.89 -3.33
C ASP A 91 2.56 3.64 -2.19
N LEU A 92 3.45 2.67 -2.37
CA LEU A 92 4.48 2.31 -1.42
C LEU A 92 5.87 2.50 -2.02
N LEU A 93 6.76 3.08 -1.22
CA LEU A 93 8.14 3.36 -1.62
C LEU A 93 9.11 2.51 -0.80
N LEU A 94 10.09 1.93 -1.48
CA LEU A 94 11.16 1.17 -0.85
C LEU A 94 12.24 2.15 -0.35
N THR A 95 11.92 2.90 0.67
CA THR A 95 12.84 3.86 1.30
C THR A 95 12.37 4.21 2.69
N ASN A 96 13.30 4.47 3.57
CA ASN A 96 13.02 4.90 4.93
C ASN A 96 13.59 6.29 5.24
N THR A 97 14.13 6.99 4.26
CA THR A 97 14.67 8.33 4.47
C THR A 97 13.63 9.39 4.15
N ARG A 98 13.54 10.41 4.99
CA ARG A 98 12.62 11.53 4.78
C ARG A 98 12.93 12.28 3.49
N GLU A 99 14.20 12.41 3.17
CA GLU A 99 14.66 13.07 1.95
C GLU A 99 14.14 12.35 0.69
N SER A 100 14.28 11.03 0.64
CA SER A 100 13.78 10.24 -0.48
C SER A 100 12.26 10.29 -0.59
N LEU A 101 11.55 10.26 0.55
CA LEU A 101 10.09 10.39 0.56
C LEU A 101 9.64 11.72 -0.02
N ASN A 102 10.30 12.81 0.37
CA ASN A 102 10.02 14.14 -0.16
C ASN A 102 10.32 14.21 -1.66
N TYR A 103 11.40 13.59 -2.10
CA TYR A 103 11.76 13.56 -3.51
C TYR A 103 10.68 12.89 -4.36
N TYR A 104 10.21 11.71 -3.95
CA TYR A 104 9.17 11.00 -4.70
C TYR A 104 7.83 11.75 -4.70
N ALA A 105 7.50 12.41 -3.62
CA ALA A 105 6.31 13.25 -3.55
C ALA A 105 6.40 14.45 -4.51
N SER A 106 7.58 15.09 -4.59
CA SER A 106 7.80 16.22 -5.49
C SER A 106 7.73 15.83 -6.96
N LEU A 107 8.13 14.60 -7.30
CA LEU A 107 8.05 14.10 -8.67
C LEU A 107 6.62 14.13 -9.19
N TYR A 108 5.66 13.72 -8.38
CA TYR A 108 4.25 13.75 -8.79
C TYR A 108 3.80 15.18 -9.13
N LEU A 109 4.12 16.15 -8.27
CA LEU A 109 3.74 17.54 -8.47
C LEU A 109 4.37 18.13 -9.73
N GLU A 110 5.65 17.85 -9.97
CA GLU A 110 6.35 18.28 -11.17
C GLU A 110 5.75 17.70 -12.45
N GLN A 111 5.51 16.40 -12.42
CA GLN A 111 5.03 15.63 -13.57
C GLN A 111 3.62 16.03 -13.98
N ASN A 112 2.76 16.32 -13.01
CA ASN A 112 1.38 16.64 -13.25
C ASN A 112 1.22 17.91 -14.13
N GLY A 113 2.18 18.83 -14.07
CA GLY A 113 2.18 20.03 -14.91
C GLY A 113 2.88 19.86 -16.24
N LYS A 114 3.63 18.78 -16.46
CA LYS A 114 4.49 18.56 -17.62
C LYS A 114 4.08 17.42 -18.54
N ASN A 115 2.99 16.74 -18.23
CA ASN A 115 2.50 15.61 -19.03
C ASN A 115 3.49 14.45 -19.16
N ILE A 116 4.31 14.21 -18.16
CA ILE A 116 5.28 13.12 -18.14
C ILE A 116 4.71 11.95 -17.36
N HIS A 117 4.94 10.72 -17.82
CA HIS A 117 4.45 9.52 -17.13
C HIS A 117 5.29 9.24 -15.89
N LEU A 118 4.71 9.48 -14.72
CA LEU A 118 5.33 9.24 -13.43
C LEU A 118 5.79 7.78 -13.27
N ARG A 119 4.95 6.85 -13.74
CA ARG A 119 5.26 5.42 -13.70
C ARG A 119 6.56 5.08 -14.42
N SER A 120 6.77 5.65 -15.59
CA SER A 120 7.99 5.43 -16.38
C SER A 120 9.24 5.95 -15.65
N LEU A 121 9.14 7.13 -15.04
CA LEU A 121 10.23 7.69 -14.26
C LEU A 121 10.56 6.84 -13.03
N TYR A 122 9.54 6.38 -12.34
CA TYR A 122 9.74 5.52 -11.18
C TYR A 122 10.45 4.21 -11.58
N SER A 123 10.02 3.58 -12.67
CA SER A 123 10.63 2.34 -13.15
C SER A 123 12.09 2.55 -13.53
N ALA A 124 12.40 3.65 -14.22
CA ALA A 124 13.77 3.98 -14.58
C ALA A 124 14.63 4.22 -13.34
N ARG A 125 14.10 4.94 -12.35
CA ARG A 125 14.81 5.22 -11.10
C ARG A 125 15.10 3.94 -10.32
N LEU A 126 14.11 3.06 -10.21
CA LEU A 126 14.29 1.79 -9.52
C LEU A 126 15.36 0.93 -10.19
N SER A 127 15.39 0.89 -11.53
CA SER A 127 16.41 0.17 -12.29
C SER A 127 17.80 0.70 -12.02
N MET A 128 17.95 2.01 -11.85
CA MET A 128 19.25 2.63 -11.53
C MET A 128 19.71 2.31 -10.11
N GLU A 129 18.79 2.14 -9.18
CA GLU A 129 19.11 1.82 -7.78
C GLU A 129 19.38 0.33 -7.56
N GLU A 130 18.91 -0.51 -8.44
CA GLU A 130 19.19 -1.95 -8.40
C GLU A 130 20.61 -2.23 -8.92
#